data_b54a156bebe7e07e3a30d5455cadfa12
#
_entry.id   b54a156bebe7e07e3a30d5455cadfa12
#
_cell.length_a   1.000
_cell.length_b   1.000
_cell.length_c   1.000
_cell.angle_alpha   90.00
_cell.angle_beta   90.00
_cell.angle_gamma   90.00
#
_symmetry.space_group_name_H-M   'P 1'
#
loop_
_entity.id
_entity.type
_entity.pdbx_description
1 polymer ?
#
loop_
_entity_poly.entity_id
_entity_poly.type
_entity_poly.pdbx_seq_one_letter_code
_entity_poly.pdbx_strand_id
1 'polypeptide(L)'
;MVKRTRGAGGEVVALLKTGSAFYSPASSAIAMTESFLKDSKRVLPTCVYLNGEFGVKGLYVGVPVVIGAGGAERILELKLDAEEQAMMDKSMKAVKDLVAVLDKPAA
;
A
#
# COMPACT_ATOMS: atom_id res chain seq x y z
N MET A 1 8.07 10.12 14.35
CA MET A 1 6.91 9.92 13.44
C MET A 1 6.87 8.52 12.83
N VAL A 2 7.87 8.08 12.06
CA VAL A 2 7.89 6.79 11.33
C VAL A 2 7.51 5.58 12.18
N LYS A 3 8.13 5.40 13.37
CA LYS A 3 7.84 4.27 14.27
C LYS A 3 6.37 4.23 14.70
N ARG A 4 5.77 5.39 15.03
CA ARG A 4 4.36 5.47 15.43
C ARG A 4 3.43 5.19 14.26
N THR A 5 3.74 5.69 13.05
CA THR A 5 2.97 5.40 11.84
C THR A 5 2.93 3.91 11.54
N ARG A 6 4.07 3.20 11.66
CA ARG A 6 4.13 1.75 11.47
C ARG A 6 3.28 0.98 12.50
N GLY A 7 3.15 1.49 13.71
CA GLY A 7 2.36 0.88 14.79
C GLY A 7 0.92 1.40 14.92
N ALA A 8 0.50 2.35 14.08
CA ALA A 8 -0.76 3.08 14.26
C ALA A 8 -2.00 2.17 14.26
N GLY A 9 -2.04 1.14 13.42
CA GLY A 9 -3.14 0.16 13.42
C GLY A 9 -3.26 -0.56 14.77
N GLY A 10 -2.15 -1.02 15.35
CA GLY A 10 -2.12 -1.65 16.67
C GLY A 10 -2.53 -0.69 17.79
N GLU A 11 -2.11 0.59 17.71
CA GLU A 11 -2.52 1.63 18.66
C GLU A 11 -4.05 1.82 18.67
N VAL A 12 -4.68 1.88 17.49
CA VAL A 12 -6.13 2.01 17.35
C VAL A 12 -6.86 0.76 17.89
N VAL A 13 -6.37 -0.44 17.59
CA VAL A 13 -6.93 -1.70 18.12
C VAL A 13 -6.87 -1.71 19.65
N ALA A 14 -5.76 -1.31 20.23
CA ALA A 14 -5.60 -1.25 21.69
C ALA A 14 -6.58 -0.27 22.35
N LEU A 15 -6.89 0.85 21.69
CA LEU A 15 -7.86 1.84 22.17
C LEU A 15 -9.30 1.36 22.04
N LEU A 16 -9.64 0.66 20.96
CA LEU A 16 -10.98 0.15 20.71
C LEU A 16 -11.32 -1.06 21.57
N LYS A 17 -10.32 -1.80 22.07
CA LYS A 17 -10.41 -3.01 22.90
C LYS A 17 -11.10 -4.20 22.22
N THR A 18 -12.00 -3.97 21.29
CA THR A 18 -12.75 -5.00 20.54
C THR A 18 -12.73 -4.69 19.04
N GLY A 19 -12.61 -5.71 18.20
CA GLY A 19 -12.59 -5.56 16.75
C GLY A 19 -11.24 -5.17 16.16
N SER A 20 -11.25 -4.56 14.99
CA SER A 20 -10.07 -4.15 14.22
C SER A 20 -9.97 -2.63 14.10
N ALA A 21 -8.87 -2.11 13.59
CA ALA A 21 -8.63 -0.68 13.35
C ALA A 21 -9.42 -0.16 12.12
N PHE A 22 -10.71 -0.39 12.05
CA PHE A 22 -11.54 -0.12 10.87
C PHE A 22 -11.74 1.37 10.54
N TYR A 23 -11.60 2.28 11.49
CA TYR A 23 -11.79 3.74 11.24
C TYR A 23 -10.75 4.30 10.27
N SER A 24 -9.48 3.99 10.45
CA SER A 24 -8.42 4.49 9.55
C SER A 24 -8.48 3.88 8.15
N PRO A 25 -8.71 2.57 7.95
CA PRO A 25 -8.99 2.01 6.63
C PRO A 25 -10.22 2.63 5.96
N ALA A 26 -11.32 2.84 6.68
CA ALA A 26 -12.51 3.49 6.15
C ALA A 26 -12.23 4.93 5.69
N SER A 27 -11.52 5.73 6.49
CA SER A 27 -11.10 7.08 6.12
C SER A 27 -10.20 7.09 4.88
N SER A 28 -9.28 6.11 4.77
CA SER A 28 -8.41 5.96 3.59
C SER A 28 -9.21 5.62 2.33
N ALA A 29 -10.19 4.72 2.43
CA ALA A 29 -11.08 4.37 1.32
C ALA A 29 -11.90 5.58 0.87
N ILE A 30 -12.44 6.37 1.80
CA ILE A 30 -13.16 7.61 1.51
C ILE A 30 -12.24 8.61 0.78
N ALA A 31 -11.01 8.79 1.23
CA ALA A 31 -10.07 9.70 0.60
C ALA A 31 -9.72 9.30 -0.85
N MET A 32 -9.60 8.00 -1.13
CA MET A 32 -9.41 7.49 -2.49
C MET A 32 -10.65 7.69 -3.35
N THR A 33 -11.83 7.34 -2.83
CA THR A 33 -13.13 7.50 -3.51
C THR A 33 -13.38 8.97 -3.84
N GLU A 34 -13.12 9.87 -2.92
CA GLU A 34 -13.26 11.30 -3.13
C GLU A 34 -12.32 11.82 -4.22
N SER A 35 -11.06 11.36 -4.23
CA SER A 35 -10.09 11.71 -5.27
C SER A 35 -10.52 11.22 -6.65
N PHE A 36 -11.09 10.02 -6.73
CA PHE A 36 -11.65 9.45 -7.95
C PHE A 36 -12.89 10.23 -8.44
N LEU A 37 -13.89 10.42 -7.59
CA LEU A 37 -15.15 11.07 -7.96
C LEU A 37 -14.99 12.54 -8.34
N LYS A 38 -14.06 13.25 -7.69
CA LYS A 38 -13.77 14.68 -7.94
C LYS A 38 -12.64 14.91 -8.94
N ASP A 39 -12.05 13.87 -9.49
CA ASP A 39 -10.86 13.93 -10.35
C ASP A 39 -9.72 14.76 -9.74
N SER A 40 -9.52 14.65 -8.43
CA SER A 40 -8.65 15.56 -7.69
C SER A 40 -7.16 15.33 -7.91
N LYS A 41 -6.77 14.25 -8.58
CA LYS A 41 -5.37 13.88 -8.89
C LYS A 41 -4.47 13.86 -7.64
N ARG A 42 -5.02 13.43 -6.51
CA ARG A 42 -4.24 13.34 -5.26
C ARG A 42 -3.23 12.22 -5.34
N VAL A 43 -2.05 12.47 -4.78
CA VAL A 43 -1.05 11.42 -4.56
C VAL A 43 -1.36 10.72 -3.25
N LEU A 44 -1.70 9.45 -3.33
CA LEU A 44 -2.07 8.64 -2.17
C LEU A 44 -1.23 7.36 -2.14
N PRO A 45 -0.82 6.88 -0.94
CA PRO A 45 -0.21 5.56 -0.81
C PRO A 45 -1.26 4.50 -1.11
N THR A 46 -1.07 3.78 -2.21
CA THR A 46 -2.06 2.86 -2.77
C THR A 46 -1.41 1.56 -3.18
N CYS A 47 -2.05 0.44 -2.89
CA CYS A 47 -1.62 -0.87 -3.35
C CYS A 47 -2.05 -1.05 -4.80
N VAL A 48 -1.07 -1.15 -5.71
CA VAL A 48 -1.29 -1.32 -7.16
C VAL A 48 -0.42 -2.41 -7.73
N TYR A 49 -0.84 -2.97 -8.86
CA TYR A 49 -0.06 -3.93 -9.61
C TYR A 49 1.10 -3.23 -10.32
N LEU A 50 2.32 -3.70 -10.06
CA LEU A 50 3.54 -3.18 -10.68
C LEU A 50 3.89 -4.00 -11.92
N ASN A 51 4.24 -3.32 -13.01
CA ASN A 51 4.64 -3.91 -14.27
C ASN A 51 6.01 -3.41 -14.75
N GLY A 52 6.91 -3.17 -13.83
CA GLY A 52 8.28 -2.69 -14.10
C GLY A 52 8.71 -1.58 -13.16
N GLU A 53 7.77 -0.84 -12.58
CA GLU A 53 8.04 0.25 -11.65
C GLU A 53 8.78 -0.29 -10.42
N PHE A 54 9.72 0.51 -9.90
CA PHE A 54 10.65 0.11 -8.81
C PHE A 54 11.41 -1.20 -9.11
N GLY A 55 11.58 -1.56 -10.40
CA GLY A 55 12.21 -2.82 -10.82
C GLY A 55 11.38 -4.08 -10.51
N VAL A 56 10.09 -3.93 -10.21
CA VAL A 56 9.20 -5.04 -9.82
C VAL A 56 8.15 -5.31 -10.87
N LYS A 57 7.92 -6.58 -11.17
CA LYS A 57 6.88 -7.01 -12.10
C LYS A 57 6.05 -8.14 -11.51
N GLY A 58 4.73 -8.05 -11.69
CA GLY A 58 3.83 -9.14 -11.34
C GLY A 58 3.41 -9.17 -9.86
N LEU A 59 3.55 -8.07 -9.13
CA LEU A 59 3.16 -7.99 -7.73
C LEU A 59 2.28 -6.77 -7.45
N TYR A 60 1.38 -6.91 -6.49
CA TYR A 60 0.69 -5.79 -5.86
C TYR A 60 1.54 -5.23 -4.72
N VAL A 61 1.90 -3.97 -4.81
CA VAL A 61 2.77 -3.29 -3.81
C VAL A 61 2.21 -1.91 -3.48
N GLY A 62 2.32 -1.50 -2.23
CA GLY A 62 1.95 -0.17 -1.77
C GLY A 62 3.00 0.86 -2.19
N VAL A 63 2.62 1.78 -3.07
CA VAL A 63 3.47 2.84 -3.63
C VAL A 63 2.70 4.15 -3.74
N PRO A 64 3.35 5.30 -3.93
CA PRO A 64 2.66 6.56 -4.20
C PRO A 64 2.01 6.54 -5.59
N VAL A 65 0.70 6.80 -5.63
CA VAL A 65 -0.09 6.75 -6.86
C VAL A 65 -0.94 8.01 -6.99
N VAL A 66 -1.02 8.54 -8.20
CA VAL A 66 -1.98 9.60 -8.54
C VAL A 66 -3.35 8.97 -8.78
N ILE A 67 -4.33 9.34 -7.97
CA ILE A 67 -5.72 8.88 -8.09
C ILE A 67 -6.57 10.00 -8.67
N GLY A 68 -7.24 9.70 -9.76
CA GLY A 68 -8.18 10.60 -10.43
C GLY A 68 -9.34 9.83 -11.06
N ALA A 69 -10.10 10.46 -11.97
CA ALA A 69 -11.27 9.86 -12.62
C ALA A 69 -10.93 8.57 -13.41
N GLY A 70 -9.70 8.40 -13.86
CA GLY A 70 -9.19 7.16 -14.48
C GLY A 70 -8.81 6.06 -13.48
N GLY A 71 -8.99 6.27 -12.17
CA GLY A 71 -8.53 5.36 -11.11
C GLY A 71 -7.08 5.61 -10.73
N ALA A 72 -6.26 4.58 -10.68
CA ALA A 72 -4.81 4.67 -10.50
C ALA A 72 -4.15 5.11 -11.81
N GLU A 73 -3.96 6.39 -11.99
CA GLU A 73 -3.54 6.96 -13.28
C GLU A 73 -2.03 6.97 -13.48
N ARG A 74 -1.27 7.13 -12.42
CA ARG A 74 0.19 7.17 -12.50
C ARG A 74 0.83 6.75 -11.19
N ILE A 75 1.79 5.84 -11.28
CA ILE A 75 2.68 5.47 -10.18
C ILE A 75 3.82 6.48 -10.16
N LEU A 76 4.15 7.01 -8.98
CA LEU A 76 5.29 7.91 -8.79
C LEU A 76 6.48 7.11 -8.27
N GLU A 77 7.45 6.88 -9.13
CA GLU A 77 8.72 6.26 -8.73
C GLU A 77 9.59 7.30 -8.03
N LEU A 78 9.71 7.13 -6.72
CA LEU A 78 10.60 7.95 -5.89
C LEU A 78 12.00 7.36 -5.91
N LYS A 79 12.99 8.24 -5.94
CA LYS A 79 14.39 7.82 -5.76
C LYS A 79 14.59 7.52 -4.28
N LEU A 80 14.68 6.24 -3.96
CA LEU A 80 14.92 5.75 -2.60
C LEU A 80 16.41 5.83 -2.26
N ASP A 81 16.73 6.09 -1.00
CA ASP A 81 18.07 5.88 -0.48
C ASP A 81 18.33 4.39 -0.18
N ALA A 82 19.54 4.03 0.26
CA ALA A 82 19.92 2.65 0.47
C ALA A 82 19.11 1.98 1.60
N GLU A 83 18.74 2.72 2.64
CA GLU A 83 17.96 2.19 3.76
C GLU A 83 16.49 2.00 3.33
N GLU A 84 15.93 2.96 2.64
CA GLU A 84 14.58 2.92 2.10
C GLU A 84 14.42 1.78 1.08
N GLN A 85 15.41 1.60 0.19
CA GLN A 85 15.44 0.50 -0.77
C GLN A 85 15.45 -0.85 -0.05
N ALA A 86 16.29 -1.03 0.97
CA ALA A 86 16.34 -2.26 1.74
C ALA A 86 15.00 -2.56 2.46
N MET A 87 14.30 -1.53 2.96
CA MET A 87 12.98 -1.68 3.55
C MET A 87 11.93 -2.08 2.51
N MET A 88 11.99 -1.49 1.32
CA MET A 88 11.11 -1.83 0.20
C MET A 88 11.33 -3.27 -0.26
N ASP A 89 12.58 -3.68 -0.44
CA ASP A 89 12.95 -5.05 -0.84
C ASP A 89 12.46 -6.09 0.17
N LYS A 90 12.57 -5.80 1.46
CA LYS A 90 12.03 -6.64 2.52
C LYS A 90 10.51 -6.78 2.44
N SER A 91 9.80 -5.69 2.17
CA SER A 91 8.35 -5.68 2.01
C SER A 91 7.92 -6.49 0.79
N MET A 92 8.58 -6.28 -0.34
CA MET A 92 8.33 -7.01 -1.59
C MET A 92 8.60 -8.51 -1.45
N LYS A 93 9.70 -8.86 -0.75
CA LYS A 93 10.01 -10.26 -0.47
C LYS A 93 8.89 -10.93 0.33
N ALA A 94 8.37 -10.28 1.36
CA ALA A 94 7.27 -10.82 2.16
C ALA A 94 6.01 -11.10 1.30
N VAL A 95 5.67 -10.21 0.36
CA VAL A 95 4.55 -10.43 -0.57
C VAL A 95 4.83 -11.60 -1.51
N LYS A 96 6.04 -11.67 -2.08
CA LYS A 96 6.44 -12.80 -2.97
C LYS A 96 6.34 -14.15 -2.25
N ASP A 97 6.83 -14.21 -1.01
CA ASP A 97 6.83 -15.43 -0.21
C ASP A 97 5.38 -15.89 0.05
N LEU A 98 4.44 -14.97 0.30
CA LEU A 98 3.01 -15.28 0.46
C LEU A 98 2.33 -15.74 -0.83
N VAL A 99 2.60 -15.08 -1.96
CA VAL A 99 2.07 -15.48 -3.27
C VAL A 99 2.54 -16.89 -3.62
N ALA A 100 3.82 -17.18 -3.39
CA ALA A 100 4.39 -18.50 -3.65
C ALA A 100 3.75 -19.64 -2.83
N VAL A 101 3.11 -19.32 -1.70
CA VAL A 101 2.33 -20.31 -0.94
C VAL A 101 1.00 -20.65 -1.63
N LEU A 102 0.37 -19.66 -2.27
CA LEU A 102 -0.89 -19.83 -2.98
C LEU A 102 -0.71 -20.62 -4.29
N ASP A 103 0.46 -20.50 -4.93
CA ASP A 103 0.78 -21.21 -6.16
C ASP A 103 1.12 -22.71 -5.94
N LYS A 104 1.24 -23.15 -4.70
CA LYS A 104 1.42 -24.57 -4.40
C LYS A 104 0.07 -25.27 -4.48
N PRO A 105 -0.07 -26.36 -5.28
CA PRO A 105 -1.28 -27.13 -5.30
C PRO A 105 -1.59 -27.64 -3.89
N ALA A 106 -2.87 -27.57 -3.50
CA ALA A 106 -3.32 -28.17 -2.26
C ALA A 106 -3.03 -29.68 -2.35
N ALA A 107 -2.31 -30.20 -1.34
CA ALA A 107 -2.01 -31.62 -1.23
C ALA A 107 -3.28 -32.41 -0.84
#